data_095e0b923c256cac0cfb91297e4c0a3a
#
_entry.id   095e0b923c256cac0cfb91297e4c0a3a
#
_cell.length_a   1.000
_cell.length_b   1.000
_cell.length_c   1.000
_cell.angle_alpha   90.00
_cell.angle_beta   90.00
_cell.angle_gamma   90.00
#
_symmetry.space_group_name_H-M   'P 1'
#
loop_
_entity.id
_entity.type
_entity.pdbx_description
1 polymer ?
#
loop_
_entity_poly.entity_id
_entity_poly.type
_entity_poly.pdbx_seq_one_letter_code
_entity_poly.pdbx_strand_id
1 'polypeptide(L)'
;MKRFYPLIFSFLALGAQARELQINPGIRLPKDSLEASHLIQSLAGFLEASQSENSANTYVLPAEKFETYLLLDEFKGIEASSSFKDEHFYQPQLCNVAPLEEGQYWLQISYFGLKGDASILRASFDLIAHPDKDQFKFASPLKRNTRHWKEYKVGKSHFFYQDSLNEAHAYQLSTRFDDNLKSENKANIVYCCENLIAMERLLGLTYKIDYNGYNSSVWTVNEAGTKIMALGNDNASFENFDPHDLWHARLSMVISRRAVDHSVDEGCAYLYGGSWGYTWDEILKAFKEQVASDSGMNWHELKEKPQYFQTGEHRNSADYVVCALLVQEIEAKHGFEGVWEFLNIGPREKGNAKFYQKLESLLGISVEEYNAKVWELIENS
;
A
#
# COMPACT_ATOMS: atom_id res chain seq x y z
N MET A 1 -68.42 24.07 -11.46
CA MET A 1 -67.23 24.02 -12.30
C MET A 1 -65.99 24.19 -11.39
N LYS A 2 -65.32 23.07 -11.05
CA LYS A 2 -64.08 23.12 -10.26
C LYS A 2 -62.91 23.01 -11.27
N ARG A 3 -62.08 24.07 -11.32
CA ARG A 3 -60.88 24.11 -12.15
C ARG A 3 -59.75 23.35 -11.42
N PHE A 4 -59.30 22.24 -12.01
CA PHE A 4 -58.06 21.56 -11.64
C PHE A 4 -56.89 22.30 -12.29
N TYR A 5 -55.94 22.77 -11.49
CA TYR A 5 -54.64 23.19 -11.94
C TYR A 5 -53.66 22.01 -11.82
N PRO A 6 -52.95 21.62 -12.89
CA PRO A 6 -51.92 20.61 -12.78
C PRO A 6 -50.66 21.24 -12.14
N LEU A 7 -50.23 20.71 -11.00
CA LEU A 7 -48.94 21.00 -10.43
C LEU A 7 -47.86 20.35 -11.35
N ILE A 8 -47.14 21.20 -12.07
CA ILE A 8 -45.91 20.78 -12.78
C ILE A 8 -44.81 20.68 -11.75
N PHE A 9 -44.48 19.47 -11.32
CA PHE A 9 -43.24 19.18 -10.60
C PHE A 9 -42.07 19.28 -11.60
N SER A 10 -41.39 20.43 -11.58
CA SER A 10 -40.08 20.55 -12.20
C SER A 10 -39.09 19.77 -11.34
N PHE A 11 -38.74 18.57 -11.76
CA PHE A 11 -37.55 17.89 -11.30
C PHE A 11 -36.36 18.74 -11.78
N LEU A 12 -35.82 19.57 -10.88
CA LEU A 12 -34.46 20.06 -10.99
C LEU A 12 -33.55 18.84 -10.77
N ALA A 13 -33.14 18.19 -11.88
CA ALA A 13 -31.96 17.35 -11.87
C ALA A 13 -30.79 18.25 -11.48
N LEU A 14 -30.37 18.18 -10.23
CA LEU A 14 -29.04 18.58 -9.80
C LEU A 14 -28.08 17.59 -10.49
N GLY A 15 -27.80 17.86 -11.77
CA GLY A 15 -26.67 17.26 -12.45
C GLY A 15 -25.43 17.67 -11.67
N ALA A 16 -24.78 16.70 -10.99
CA ALA A 16 -23.39 16.87 -10.67
C ALA A 16 -22.70 17.24 -11.99
N GLN A 17 -22.26 18.47 -12.14
CA GLN A 17 -21.46 18.87 -13.29
C GLN A 17 -20.19 18.03 -13.21
N ALA A 18 -20.08 17.05 -14.14
CA ALA A 18 -18.83 16.35 -14.34
C ALA A 18 -17.75 17.42 -14.54
N ARG A 19 -16.68 17.34 -13.74
CA ARG A 19 -15.59 18.31 -13.81
C ARG A 19 -14.93 18.16 -15.15
N GLU A 20 -14.89 19.22 -15.93
CA GLU A 20 -14.37 19.21 -17.29
C GLU A 20 -12.84 19.07 -17.23
N LEU A 21 -12.32 18.01 -17.85
CA LEU A 21 -10.90 17.83 -18.07
C LEU A 21 -10.36 19.02 -18.84
N GLN A 22 -9.44 19.77 -18.25
CA GLN A 22 -8.80 20.90 -18.93
C GLN A 22 -7.76 20.38 -19.92
N ILE A 23 -7.67 21.00 -21.07
CA ILE A 23 -6.65 20.69 -22.09
C ILE A 23 -5.70 21.86 -22.16
N ASN A 24 -4.41 21.60 -21.93
CA ASN A 24 -3.39 22.64 -22.09
C ASN A 24 -3.39 23.15 -23.54
N PRO A 25 -3.60 24.45 -23.78
CA PRO A 25 -3.73 24.98 -25.13
C PRO A 25 -2.47 24.83 -26.01
N GLY A 26 -1.34 24.51 -25.41
CA GLY A 26 -0.07 24.29 -26.14
C GLY A 26 0.16 22.86 -26.63
N ILE A 27 -0.68 21.89 -26.26
CA ILE A 27 -0.45 20.48 -26.65
C ILE A 27 -0.98 20.17 -28.04
N ARG A 28 -0.37 19.14 -28.65
CA ARG A 28 -0.85 18.58 -29.91
C ARG A 28 -1.65 17.32 -29.64
N LEU A 29 -2.91 17.34 -30.01
CA LEU A 29 -3.78 16.15 -29.99
C LEU A 29 -3.55 15.30 -31.26
N PRO A 30 -4.06 14.05 -31.30
CA PRO A 30 -4.09 13.25 -32.51
C PRO A 30 -4.66 14.05 -33.69
N LYS A 31 -4.10 13.83 -34.90
CA LYS A 31 -4.50 14.59 -36.10
C LYS A 31 -5.94 14.29 -36.54
N ASP A 32 -6.38 13.05 -36.34
CA ASP A 32 -7.77 12.66 -36.59
C ASP A 32 -8.64 13.23 -35.46
N SER A 33 -9.62 14.03 -35.83
CA SER A 33 -10.49 14.72 -34.89
C SER A 33 -11.42 13.77 -34.12
N LEU A 34 -11.78 12.64 -34.71
CA LEU A 34 -12.61 11.61 -34.06
C LEU A 34 -11.79 10.86 -33.03
N GLU A 35 -10.59 10.46 -33.40
CA GLU A 35 -9.63 9.83 -32.48
C GLU A 35 -9.30 10.74 -31.28
N ALA A 36 -9.04 12.02 -31.53
CA ALA A 36 -8.81 13.01 -30.49
C ALA A 36 -10.02 13.15 -29.55
N SER A 37 -11.24 13.17 -30.10
CA SER A 37 -12.48 13.22 -29.32
C SER A 37 -12.65 11.97 -28.46
N HIS A 38 -12.43 10.77 -29.01
CA HIS A 38 -12.50 9.50 -28.28
C HIS A 38 -11.48 9.44 -27.15
N LEU A 39 -10.24 9.90 -27.39
CA LEU A 39 -9.20 9.94 -26.37
C LEU A 39 -9.60 10.84 -25.18
N ILE A 40 -10.06 12.06 -25.47
CA ILE A 40 -10.45 13.03 -24.44
C ILE A 40 -11.66 12.54 -23.64
N GLN A 41 -12.69 12.03 -24.32
CA GLN A 41 -13.91 11.53 -23.67
C GLN A 41 -13.60 10.30 -22.80
N SER A 42 -12.79 9.37 -23.30
CA SER A 42 -12.37 8.20 -22.53
C SER A 42 -11.53 8.59 -21.31
N LEU A 43 -10.62 9.56 -21.43
CA LEU A 43 -9.82 10.05 -20.32
C LEU A 43 -10.69 10.74 -19.26
N ALA A 44 -11.63 11.57 -19.66
CA ALA A 44 -12.58 12.19 -18.73
C ALA A 44 -13.38 11.12 -17.97
N GLY A 45 -13.88 10.09 -18.67
CA GLY A 45 -14.58 8.97 -18.05
C GLY A 45 -13.70 8.14 -17.13
N PHE A 46 -12.42 7.93 -17.46
CA PHE A 46 -11.44 7.25 -16.58
C PHE A 46 -11.25 8.01 -15.27
N LEU A 47 -11.04 9.32 -15.33
CA LEU A 47 -10.85 10.16 -14.16
C LEU A 47 -12.10 10.20 -13.28
N GLU A 48 -13.28 10.36 -13.86
CA GLU A 48 -14.55 10.33 -13.13
C GLU A 48 -14.73 8.97 -12.42
N ALA A 49 -14.50 7.86 -13.12
CA ALA A 49 -14.64 6.52 -12.57
C ALA A 49 -13.60 6.20 -11.48
N SER A 50 -12.47 6.91 -11.42
CA SER A 50 -11.44 6.73 -10.38
C SER A 50 -11.92 7.08 -8.96
N GLN A 51 -13.02 7.82 -8.82
CA GLN A 51 -13.64 8.12 -7.53
C GLN A 51 -14.33 6.90 -6.87
N SER A 52 -14.62 5.88 -7.66
CA SER A 52 -15.30 4.65 -7.23
C SER A 52 -14.32 3.52 -6.93
N GLU A 53 -14.83 2.30 -6.74
CA GLU A 53 -13.99 1.10 -6.62
C GLU A 53 -13.21 0.86 -7.92
N ASN A 54 -11.94 0.47 -7.81
CA ASN A 54 -11.05 0.31 -8.96
C ASN A 54 -11.61 -0.66 -10.01
N SER A 55 -12.26 -1.75 -9.57
CA SER A 55 -12.91 -2.74 -10.43
C SER A 55 -14.11 -2.20 -11.22
N ALA A 56 -14.70 -1.09 -10.79
CA ALA A 56 -15.81 -0.44 -11.47
C ALA A 56 -15.34 0.51 -12.59
N ASN A 57 -14.05 0.84 -12.65
CA ASN A 57 -13.50 1.68 -13.70
C ASN A 57 -13.34 0.91 -15.02
N THR A 58 -14.34 1.00 -15.87
CA THR A 58 -14.39 0.28 -17.16
C THR A 58 -13.38 0.79 -18.18
N TYR A 59 -12.71 1.92 -17.94
CA TYR A 59 -11.66 2.47 -18.81
C TYR A 59 -10.27 1.91 -18.49
N VAL A 60 -10.11 1.12 -17.45
CA VAL A 60 -8.83 0.43 -17.17
C VAL A 60 -8.60 -0.67 -18.20
N LEU A 61 -7.37 -0.79 -18.70
CA LEU A 61 -6.94 -1.88 -19.59
C LEU A 61 -6.98 -3.22 -18.81
N PRO A 62 -7.83 -4.19 -19.21
CA PRO A 62 -7.99 -5.43 -18.42
C PRO A 62 -6.70 -6.25 -18.24
N ALA A 63 -5.81 -6.24 -19.24
CA ALA A 63 -4.55 -6.98 -19.22
C ALA A 63 -3.52 -6.41 -18.21
N GLU A 64 -3.70 -5.17 -17.77
CA GLU A 64 -2.79 -4.45 -16.87
C GLU A 64 -3.54 -3.84 -15.68
N LYS A 65 -4.67 -4.44 -15.32
CA LYS A 65 -5.57 -3.89 -14.30
C LYS A 65 -4.92 -3.77 -12.92
N PHE A 66 -4.14 -4.78 -12.50
CA PHE A 66 -3.56 -4.78 -11.17
C PHE A 66 -2.51 -3.68 -10.99
N GLU A 67 -1.64 -3.52 -11.97
CA GLU A 67 -0.62 -2.47 -11.99
C GLU A 67 -1.26 -1.09 -12.06
N THR A 68 -2.35 -0.98 -12.83
CA THR A 68 -3.09 0.28 -12.97
C THR A 68 -3.84 0.62 -11.68
N TYR A 69 -4.32 -0.36 -10.93
CA TYR A 69 -5.01 -0.13 -9.65
C TYR A 69 -4.09 0.48 -8.58
N LEU A 70 -2.79 0.16 -8.58
CA LEU A 70 -1.82 0.84 -7.71
C LEU A 70 -1.83 2.35 -7.98
N LEU A 71 -1.84 2.74 -9.26
CA LEU A 71 -1.87 4.15 -9.65
C LEU A 71 -3.26 4.78 -9.44
N LEU A 72 -4.36 4.02 -9.64
CA LEU A 72 -5.72 4.51 -9.42
C LEU A 72 -5.99 4.91 -7.97
N ASP A 73 -5.41 4.23 -6.99
CA ASP A 73 -5.55 4.60 -5.59
C ASP A 73 -4.94 5.98 -5.30
N GLU A 74 -3.90 6.36 -6.06
CA GLU A 74 -3.29 7.69 -5.98
C GLU A 74 -4.18 8.77 -6.63
N PHE A 75 -4.84 8.48 -7.75
CA PHE A 75 -5.87 9.36 -8.34
C PHE A 75 -7.05 9.52 -7.38
N LYS A 76 -7.56 8.42 -6.83
CA LYS A 76 -8.67 8.41 -5.86
C LYS A 76 -8.38 9.30 -4.65
N GLY A 77 -7.14 9.29 -4.14
CA GLY A 77 -6.73 10.15 -3.04
C GLY A 77 -6.91 11.65 -3.32
N ILE A 78 -6.86 12.07 -4.60
CA ILE A 78 -7.12 13.44 -5.02
C ILE A 78 -8.61 13.62 -5.36
N GLU A 79 -9.15 12.81 -6.26
CA GLU A 79 -10.50 12.90 -6.80
C GLU A 79 -11.59 12.76 -5.73
N ALA A 80 -11.34 11.99 -4.66
CA ALA A 80 -12.24 11.84 -3.53
C ALA A 80 -11.99 12.84 -2.40
N SER A 81 -10.93 13.65 -2.46
CA SER A 81 -10.59 14.60 -1.39
C SER A 81 -11.60 15.74 -1.28
N SER A 82 -11.76 16.30 -0.06
CA SER A 82 -12.61 17.47 0.16
C SER A 82 -12.12 18.68 -0.62
N SER A 83 -10.80 18.89 -0.70
CA SER A 83 -10.19 20.01 -1.43
C SER A 83 -10.41 19.92 -2.94
N PHE A 84 -10.59 18.71 -3.49
CA PHE A 84 -10.98 18.55 -4.88
C PHE A 84 -12.48 18.85 -5.11
N LYS A 85 -13.31 18.51 -4.13
CA LYS A 85 -14.76 18.75 -4.16
C LYS A 85 -15.14 20.20 -3.87
N ASP A 86 -14.29 20.92 -3.16
CA ASP A 86 -14.51 22.30 -2.76
C ASP A 86 -14.18 23.24 -3.93
N GLU A 87 -15.22 23.74 -4.62
CA GLU A 87 -15.17 24.76 -5.66
C GLU A 87 -14.08 24.57 -6.75
N HIS A 88 -13.75 23.32 -7.08
CA HIS A 88 -12.75 23.00 -8.12
C HIS A 88 -11.32 23.47 -7.77
N PHE A 89 -10.93 23.43 -6.52
CA PHE A 89 -9.61 23.86 -6.09
C PHE A 89 -8.48 23.17 -6.87
N TYR A 90 -8.57 21.82 -7.06
CA TYR A 90 -7.67 21.10 -7.95
C TYR A 90 -8.39 20.65 -9.20
N GLN A 91 -7.87 21.02 -10.36
CA GLN A 91 -8.44 20.62 -11.65
C GLN A 91 -7.46 19.72 -12.41
N PRO A 92 -7.92 18.59 -12.98
CA PRO A 92 -7.11 17.79 -13.85
C PRO A 92 -6.90 18.50 -15.20
N GLN A 93 -5.66 18.55 -15.63
CA GLN A 93 -5.27 19.11 -16.92
C GLN A 93 -4.46 18.07 -17.71
N LEU A 94 -4.87 17.81 -18.95
CA LEU A 94 -4.05 17.05 -19.90
C LEU A 94 -2.92 17.95 -20.40
N CYS A 95 -1.69 17.64 -19.95
CA CYS A 95 -0.49 18.46 -20.18
C CYS A 95 0.36 18.00 -21.36
N ASN A 96 0.29 16.70 -21.69
CA ASN A 96 1.05 16.13 -22.80
C ASN A 96 0.34 14.94 -23.42
N VAL A 97 0.50 14.78 -24.76
CA VAL A 97 0.06 13.62 -25.54
C VAL A 97 1.18 13.27 -26.50
N ALA A 98 1.86 12.16 -26.30
CA ALA A 98 2.93 11.69 -27.15
C ALA A 98 2.53 10.37 -27.82
N PRO A 99 2.59 10.23 -29.15
CA PRO A 99 2.28 8.99 -29.83
C PRO A 99 3.33 7.92 -29.52
N LEU A 100 2.87 6.71 -29.32
CA LEU A 100 3.66 5.49 -29.18
C LEU A 100 3.37 4.54 -30.35
N GLU A 101 3.97 3.35 -30.30
CA GLU A 101 3.67 2.28 -31.25
C GLU A 101 2.20 1.79 -31.12
N GLU A 102 1.69 1.13 -32.16
CA GLU A 102 0.39 0.46 -32.19
C GLU A 102 -0.81 1.38 -31.91
N GLY A 103 -0.72 2.67 -32.25
CA GLY A 103 -1.79 3.64 -32.00
C GLY A 103 -1.99 4.03 -30.54
N GLN A 104 -1.04 3.68 -29.69
CA GLN A 104 -1.05 4.07 -28.28
C GLN A 104 -0.56 5.51 -28.09
N TYR A 105 -0.88 6.07 -26.93
CA TYR A 105 -0.41 7.39 -26.54
C TYR A 105 0.11 7.38 -25.10
N TRP A 106 1.24 8.06 -24.88
CA TRP A 106 1.67 8.46 -23.54
C TRP A 106 0.99 9.77 -23.20
N LEU A 107 0.28 9.79 -22.07
CA LEU A 107 -0.44 10.96 -21.58
C LEU A 107 0.19 11.45 -20.29
N GLN A 108 0.24 12.76 -20.09
CA GLN A 108 0.57 13.37 -18.82
C GLN A 108 -0.61 14.20 -18.32
N ILE A 109 -1.09 13.89 -17.12
CA ILE A 109 -2.20 14.57 -16.46
C ILE A 109 -1.67 15.20 -15.18
N SER A 110 -1.90 16.51 -14.99
CA SER A 110 -1.49 17.21 -13.78
C SER A 110 -2.68 17.88 -13.11
N TYR A 111 -2.66 17.91 -11.79
CA TYR A 111 -3.68 18.54 -10.97
C TYR A 111 -3.16 19.88 -10.45
N PHE A 112 -3.81 20.95 -10.87
CA PHE A 112 -3.47 22.32 -10.49
C PHE A 112 -4.58 22.94 -9.66
N GLY A 113 -4.19 23.78 -8.69
CA GLY A 113 -5.06 24.63 -7.92
C GLY A 113 -4.52 26.04 -7.81
N LEU A 114 -5.32 26.97 -7.29
CA LEU A 114 -4.94 28.34 -7.04
C LEU A 114 -5.15 28.69 -5.57
N LYS A 115 -4.16 29.30 -4.93
CA LYS A 115 -4.28 29.88 -3.60
C LYS A 115 -3.85 31.35 -3.66
N GLY A 116 -4.83 32.26 -3.70
CA GLY A 116 -4.59 33.63 -4.13
C GLY A 116 -4.08 33.65 -5.57
N ASP A 117 -2.95 34.32 -5.81
CA ASP A 117 -2.30 34.39 -7.11
C ASP A 117 -1.27 33.25 -7.36
N ALA A 118 -1.07 32.36 -6.38
CA ALA A 118 -0.10 31.28 -6.49
C ALA A 118 -0.74 30.03 -7.10
N SER A 119 -0.13 29.53 -8.20
CA SER A 119 -0.45 28.23 -8.76
C SER A 119 0.15 27.12 -7.91
N ILE A 120 -0.64 26.10 -7.57
CA ILE A 120 -0.23 24.95 -6.78
C ILE A 120 -0.34 23.70 -7.64
N LEU A 121 0.79 23.02 -7.88
CA LEU A 121 0.80 21.68 -8.43
C LEU A 121 0.52 20.67 -7.31
N ARG A 122 -0.57 19.91 -7.40
CA ARG A 122 -0.93 18.87 -6.44
C ARG A 122 -0.26 17.55 -6.75
N ALA A 123 -0.35 17.14 -8.02
CA ALA A 123 0.23 15.89 -8.52
C ALA A 123 0.39 15.94 -10.04
N SER A 124 1.21 15.04 -10.58
CA SER A 124 1.36 14.79 -12.01
C SER A 124 1.49 13.30 -12.25
N PHE A 125 0.70 12.77 -13.20
CA PHE A 125 0.59 11.35 -13.53
C PHE A 125 0.85 11.11 -15.00
N ASP A 126 1.47 9.99 -15.31
CA ASP A 126 1.61 9.45 -16.65
C ASP A 126 0.69 8.23 -16.81
N LEU A 127 0.04 8.11 -17.95
CA LEU A 127 -0.78 6.97 -18.36
C LEU A 127 -0.43 6.54 -19.77
N ILE A 128 -0.64 5.27 -20.07
CA ILE A 128 -0.64 4.75 -21.44
C ILE A 128 -2.09 4.58 -21.88
N ALA A 129 -2.46 5.27 -22.96
CA ALA A 129 -3.77 5.10 -23.61
C ALA A 129 -3.64 4.06 -24.71
N HIS A 130 -4.48 3.05 -24.67
CA HIS A 130 -4.58 1.95 -25.63
C HIS A 130 -5.88 2.09 -26.44
N PRO A 131 -5.86 2.06 -27.77
CA PRO A 131 -7.08 2.10 -28.57
C PRO A 131 -7.93 0.83 -28.34
N ASP A 132 -9.23 1.01 -28.15
CA ASP A 132 -10.21 -0.07 -28.01
C ASP A 132 -11.49 0.32 -28.74
N LYS A 133 -11.58 -0.02 -30.04
CA LYS A 133 -12.70 0.38 -30.94
C LYS A 133 -12.89 1.89 -30.98
N ASP A 134 -14.02 2.36 -30.46
CA ASP A 134 -14.43 3.78 -30.46
C ASP A 134 -14.05 4.50 -29.15
N GLN A 135 -13.15 3.93 -28.36
CA GLN A 135 -12.69 4.48 -27.08
C GLN A 135 -11.22 4.14 -26.80
N PHE A 136 -10.70 4.64 -25.68
CA PHE A 136 -9.39 4.26 -25.16
C PHE A 136 -9.52 3.59 -23.80
N LYS A 137 -8.63 2.63 -23.53
CA LYS A 137 -8.37 2.06 -22.21
C LYS A 137 -7.05 2.59 -21.71
N PHE A 138 -6.93 2.71 -20.40
CA PHE A 138 -5.75 3.30 -19.76
C PHE A 138 -5.04 2.28 -18.89
N ALA A 139 -3.71 2.37 -18.88
CA ALA A 139 -2.84 1.57 -18.05
C ALA A 139 -1.78 2.44 -17.38
N SER A 140 -1.32 2.00 -16.19
CA SER A 140 -0.06 2.47 -15.62
C SER A 140 1.09 2.14 -16.56
N PRO A 141 2.12 2.98 -16.70
CA PRO A 141 3.29 2.62 -17.49
C PRO A 141 4.16 1.52 -16.87
N LEU A 142 3.82 0.98 -15.72
CA LEU A 142 4.63 0.03 -14.96
C LEU A 142 5.09 -1.17 -15.80
N LYS A 143 4.18 -1.88 -16.48
CA LYS A 143 4.56 -3.03 -17.33
C LYS A 143 5.48 -2.63 -18.48
N ARG A 144 5.21 -1.49 -19.10
CA ARG A 144 6.07 -0.96 -20.15
C ARG A 144 7.47 -0.63 -19.61
N ASN A 145 7.54 0.02 -18.46
CA ASN A 145 8.79 0.45 -17.83
C ASN A 145 9.62 -0.73 -17.31
N THR A 146 8.94 -1.82 -16.89
CA THR A 146 9.60 -3.02 -16.32
C THR A 146 9.74 -4.18 -17.32
N ARG A 147 9.44 -3.99 -18.60
CA ARG A 147 9.47 -5.04 -19.64
C ARG A 147 10.81 -5.79 -19.79
N HIS A 148 11.90 -5.20 -19.31
CA HIS A 148 13.25 -5.78 -19.34
C HIS A 148 13.74 -6.22 -17.98
N TRP A 149 12.89 -6.16 -16.95
CA TRP A 149 13.23 -6.60 -15.60
C TRP A 149 13.35 -8.12 -15.55
N LYS A 150 14.17 -8.59 -14.63
CA LYS A 150 14.29 -9.99 -14.29
C LYS A 150 13.07 -10.45 -13.52
N GLU A 151 12.82 -11.75 -13.57
CA GLU A 151 11.70 -12.39 -12.89
C GLU A 151 12.20 -13.56 -12.04
N TYR A 152 11.68 -13.68 -10.82
CA TYR A 152 11.89 -14.84 -9.96
C TYR A 152 10.54 -15.32 -9.41
N LYS A 153 10.31 -16.64 -9.45
CA LYS A 153 9.03 -17.25 -9.04
C LYS A 153 9.22 -18.26 -7.92
N VAL A 154 8.42 -18.11 -6.87
CA VAL A 154 8.35 -19.04 -5.74
C VAL A 154 6.88 -19.36 -5.50
N GLY A 155 6.46 -20.60 -5.77
CA GLY A 155 5.06 -20.97 -5.69
C GLY A 155 4.15 -20.05 -6.51
N LYS A 156 3.29 -19.31 -5.88
CA LYS A 156 2.41 -18.28 -6.48
C LYS A 156 2.94 -16.85 -6.31
N SER A 157 4.08 -16.68 -5.66
CA SER A 157 4.75 -15.38 -5.56
C SER A 157 5.63 -15.12 -6.77
N HIS A 158 5.54 -13.93 -7.35
CA HIS A 158 6.24 -13.52 -8.55
C HIS A 158 6.93 -12.20 -8.31
N PHE A 159 8.25 -12.19 -8.26
CA PHE A 159 9.11 -11.04 -8.02
C PHE A 159 9.64 -10.50 -9.34
N PHE A 160 9.50 -9.19 -9.52
CA PHE A 160 10.11 -8.43 -10.62
C PHE A 160 11.18 -7.50 -10.04
N TYR A 161 12.37 -7.49 -10.61
CA TYR A 161 13.51 -6.71 -10.13
C TYR A 161 14.46 -6.32 -11.26
N GLN A 162 15.16 -5.22 -11.13
CA GLN A 162 16.06 -4.70 -12.15
C GLN A 162 17.45 -5.36 -12.05
N ASP A 163 18.14 -5.16 -10.95
CA ASP A 163 19.56 -5.50 -10.81
C ASP A 163 19.78 -6.80 -10.04
N SER A 164 19.42 -6.85 -8.79
CA SER A 164 19.60 -7.98 -7.89
C SER A 164 18.37 -8.26 -7.05
N LEU A 165 18.24 -9.51 -6.63
CA LEU A 165 17.28 -10.00 -5.65
C LEU A 165 17.99 -11.09 -4.86
N ASN A 166 17.86 -11.08 -3.54
CA ASN A 166 18.28 -12.23 -2.72
C ASN A 166 17.27 -13.38 -2.90
N GLU A 167 17.42 -14.11 -4.00
CA GLU A 167 16.50 -15.20 -4.39
C GLU A 167 16.41 -16.29 -3.32
N ALA A 168 17.53 -16.62 -2.65
CA ALA A 168 17.54 -17.62 -1.60
C ALA A 168 16.68 -17.18 -0.41
N HIS A 169 16.78 -15.92 -0.01
CA HIS A 169 16.00 -15.36 1.08
C HIS A 169 14.53 -15.20 0.68
N ALA A 170 14.24 -14.70 -0.52
CA ALA A 170 12.88 -14.61 -1.06
C ALA A 170 12.21 -16.00 -1.14
N TYR A 171 12.94 -17.05 -1.53
CA TYR A 171 12.46 -18.43 -1.51
C TYR A 171 12.12 -18.91 -0.10
N GLN A 172 13.08 -18.76 0.81
CA GLN A 172 12.94 -19.24 2.19
C GLN A 172 11.73 -18.59 2.89
N LEU A 173 11.58 -17.28 2.78
CA LEU A 173 10.50 -16.55 3.43
C LEU A 173 9.14 -16.78 2.76
N SER A 174 9.08 -16.78 1.41
CA SER A 174 7.83 -17.06 0.72
C SER A 174 7.31 -18.46 1.06
N THR A 175 8.17 -19.46 1.06
CA THR A 175 7.80 -20.83 1.43
C THR A 175 7.35 -20.91 2.89
N ARG A 176 8.11 -20.32 3.83
CA ARG A 176 7.74 -20.28 5.26
C ARG A 176 6.39 -19.61 5.48
N PHE A 177 6.15 -18.45 4.86
CA PHE A 177 4.90 -17.72 5.03
C PHE A 177 3.72 -18.46 4.39
N ASP A 178 3.91 -19.07 3.23
CA ASP A 178 2.89 -19.87 2.59
C ASP A 178 2.50 -21.10 3.43
N ASP A 179 3.49 -21.81 3.98
CA ASP A 179 3.26 -22.96 4.86
C ASP A 179 2.54 -22.54 6.16
N ASN A 180 3.00 -21.48 6.80
CA ASN A 180 2.46 -20.98 8.06
C ASN A 180 1.02 -20.45 7.88
N LEU A 181 0.81 -19.60 6.87
CA LEU A 181 -0.46 -18.92 6.64
C LEU A 181 -1.43 -19.73 5.76
N LYS A 182 -1.05 -20.90 5.28
CA LYS A 182 -1.82 -21.71 4.31
C LYS A 182 -2.20 -20.89 3.08
N SER A 183 -1.25 -20.11 2.59
CA SER A 183 -1.46 -19.12 1.52
C SER A 183 -0.87 -19.52 0.16
N GLU A 184 -0.44 -20.77 -0.01
CA GLU A 184 0.20 -21.30 -1.21
C GLU A 184 -0.64 -21.17 -2.49
N ASN A 185 -1.96 -21.03 -2.36
CA ASN A 185 -2.87 -20.83 -3.49
C ASN A 185 -3.13 -19.34 -3.80
N LYS A 186 -2.56 -18.42 -3.03
CA LYS A 186 -2.73 -16.97 -3.20
C LYS A 186 -1.61 -16.40 -4.04
N ALA A 187 -1.97 -15.70 -5.13
CA ALA A 187 -0.99 -15.05 -5.98
C ALA A 187 -0.47 -13.75 -5.37
N ASN A 188 0.84 -13.55 -5.39
CA ASN A 188 1.49 -12.33 -4.96
C ASN A 188 2.46 -11.84 -6.03
N ILE A 189 2.29 -10.61 -6.49
CA ILE A 189 3.15 -9.97 -7.49
C ILE A 189 3.90 -8.85 -6.81
N VAL A 190 5.22 -8.87 -6.85
CA VAL A 190 6.09 -7.95 -6.12
C VAL A 190 7.02 -7.25 -7.10
N TYR A 191 6.91 -5.93 -7.20
CA TYR A 191 7.86 -5.09 -7.92
C TYR A 191 8.86 -4.52 -6.92
N CYS A 192 10.12 -4.96 -7.02
CA CYS A 192 11.21 -4.56 -6.14
C CYS A 192 11.92 -3.36 -6.75
N CYS A 193 11.55 -2.15 -6.34
CA CYS A 193 12.13 -0.91 -6.84
C CYS A 193 13.26 -0.45 -5.91
N GLU A 194 14.23 0.27 -6.47
CA GLU A 194 15.40 0.75 -5.74
C GLU A 194 15.03 1.68 -4.57
N ASN A 195 14.10 2.60 -4.80
CA ASN A 195 13.64 3.58 -3.81
C ASN A 195 12.25 4.11 -4.18
N LEU A 196 11.68 4.96 -3.31
CA LEU A 196 10.37 5.58 -3.52
C LEU A 196 10.27 6.32 -4.85
N ILE A 197 11.24 7.14 -5.20
CA ILE A 197 11.21 7.96 -6.43
C ILE A 197 11.24 7.06 -7.68
N ALA A 198 12.04 5.98 -7.66
CA ALA A 198 12.07 5.01 -8.74
C ALA A 198 10.73 4.29 -8.88
N MET A 199 10.13 3.87 -7.77
CA MET A 199 8.81 3.23 -7.72
C MET A 199 7.72 4.14 -8.28
N GLU A 200 7.64 5.38 -7.80
CA GLU A 200 6.65 6.37 -8.27
C GLU A 200 6.74 6.57 -9.78
N ARG A 201 7.93 6.80 -10.32
CA ARG A 201 8.16 7.00 -11.75
C ARG A 201 7.82 5.78 -12.59
N LEU A 202 8.15 4.58 -12.10
CA LEU A 202 7.81 3.34 -12.79
C LEU A 202 6.30 3.14 -12.90
N LEU A 203 5.56 3.48 -11.84
CA LEU A 203 4.11 3.41 -11.79
C LEU A 203 3.40 4.51 -12.59
N GLY A 204 4.10 5.60 -12.90
CA GLY A 204 3.54 6.75 -13.60
C GLY A 204 3.14 7.90 -12.70
N LEU A 205 3.60 7.94 -11.44
CA LEU A 205 3.51 9.12 -10.59
C LEU A 205 4.80 9.93 -10.70
N THR A 206 4.75 11.07 -11.39
CA THR A 206 5.94 11.93 -11.56
C THR A 206 6.10 12.97 -10.47
N TYR A 207 5.02 13.30 -9.79
CA TYR A 207 5.00 14.20 -8.64
C TYR A 207 3.70 14.03 -7.84
N LYS A 208 3.77 14.04 -6.51
CA LYS A 208 2.64 14.23 -5.60
C LYS A 208 3.13 14.83 -4.29
N ILE A 209 2.50 15.92 -3.85
CA ILE A 209 2.95 16.67 -2.67
C ILE A 209 2.88 15.83 -1.39
N ASP A 210 2.02 14.81 -1.36
CA ASP A 210 1.86 13.90 -0.21
C ASP A 210 3.16 13.15 0.13
N TYR A 211 4.00 12.91 -0.86
CA TYR A 211 5.27 12.20 -0.70
C TYR A 211 6.47 13.11 -0.45
N ASN A 212 6.23 14.42 -0.32
CA ASN A 212 7.31 15.36 -0.04
C ASN A 212 7.98 15.06 1.32
N GLY A 213 9.28 14.78 1.30
CA GLY A 213 10.06 14.45 2.48
C GLY A 213 10.03 12.97 2.89
N TYR A 214 9.32 12.11 2.15
CA TYR A 214 9.39 10.65 2.32
C TYR A 214 10.52 10.06 1.48
N ASN A 215 11.18 9.04 2.00
CA ASN A 215 12.24 8.29 1.32
C ASN A 215 11.84 6.85 0.99
N SER A 216 10.74 6.35 1.57
CA SER A 216 10.25 5.00 1.34
C SER A 216 8.71 4.95 1.36
N SER A 217 8.15 4.01 0.62
CA SER A 217 6.73 3.66 0.67
C SER A 217 6.51 2.28 0.05
N VAL A 218 5.38 1.66 0.40
CA VAL A 218 4.90 0.41 -0.20
C VAL A 218 3.47 0.60 -0.65
N TRP A 219 3.23 0.42 -1.95
CA TRP A 219 1.87 0.49 -2.49
C TRP A 219 1.35 -0.91 -2.76
N THR A 220 0.13 -1.17 -2.33
CA THR A 220 -0.45 -2.50 -2.44
C THR A 220 -1.91 -2.46 -2.87
N VAL A 221 -2.30 -3.41 -3.73
CA VAL A 221 -3.68 -3.69 -4.10
C VAL A 221 -3.95 -5.18 -3.91
N ASN A 222 -5.14 -5.50 -3.40
CA ASN A 222 -5.64 -6.88 -3.30
C ASN A 222 -6.94 -6.98 -4.08
N GLU A 223 -6.94 -7.76 -5.14
CA GLU A 223 -8.08 -7.90 -6.04
C GLU A 223 -8.22 -9.36 -6.48
N ALA A 224 -9.41 -9.93 -6.31
CA ALA A 224 -9.75 -11.28 -6.78
C ALA A 224 -8.77 -12.38 -6.31
N GLY A 225 -8.22 -12.26 -5.09
CA GLY A 225 -7.27 -13.24 -4.52
C GLY A 225 -5.83 -13.09 -5.03
N THR A 226 -5.53 -12.02 -5.75
CA THR A 226 -4.17 -11.63 -6.14
C THR A 226 -3.77 -10.37 -5.38
N LYS A 227 -2.62 -10.43 -4.70
CA LYS A 227 -1.97 -9.27 -4.09
C LYS A 227 -0.90 -8.76 -5.04
N ILE A 228 -0.95 -7.48 -5.35
CA ILE A 228 0.14 -6.80 -6.03
C ILE A 228 0.74 -5.78 -5.09
N MET A 229 2.05 -5.65 -5.08
CA MET A 229 2.78 -4.68 -4.30
C MET A 229 3.95 -4.11 -5.09
N ALA A 230 4.17 -2.83 -4.93
CA ALA A 230 5.37 -2.15 -5.37
C ALA A 230 6.13 -1.66 -4.13
N LEU A 231 7.36 -2.12 -3.99
CA LEU A 231 8.26 -1.78 -2.89
C LEU A 231 9.16 -0.63 -3.35
N GLY A 232 9.06 0.50 -2.67
CA GLY A 232 9.89 1.68 -2.92
C GLY A 232 10.71 2.04 -1.68
N ASN A 233 11.26 1.05 -1.02
CA ASN A 233 12.12 1.19 0.15
C ASN A 233 13.55 0.79 -0.21
N ASP A 234 14.51 1.64 0.13
CA ASP A 234 15.92 1.32 0.01
C ASP A 234 16.28 0.22 1.01
N ASN A 235 16.32 -1.00 0.51
CA ASN A 235 16.55 -2.21 1.30
C ASN A 235 17.86 -2.89 0.89
N ALA A 236 18.95 -2.14 0.87
CA ALA A 236 20.27 -2.61 0.47
C ALA A 236 20.69 -3.89 1.22
N SER A 237 20.31 -4.04 2.50
CA SER A 237 20.58 -5.24 3.31
C SER A 237 19.86 -6.50 2.83
N PHE A 238 18.73 -6.33 2.10
CA PHE A 238 17.94 -7.42 1.53
C PHE A 238 17.97 -7.43 0.00
N GLU A 239 18.87 -6.66 -0.63
CA GLU A 239 19.02 -6.62 -2.10
C GLU A 239 17.68 -6.32 -2.81
N ASN A 240 17.07 -5.19 -2.45
CA ASN A 240 15.79 -4.69 -2.97
C ASN A 240 14.55 -5.55 -2.65
N PHE A 241 14.64 -6.39 -1.65
CA PHE A 241 13.53 -7.18 -1.16
C PHE A 241 13.25 -6.86 0.32
N ASP A 242 11.98 -6.54 0.67
CA ASP A 242 11.56 -6.27 2.05
C ASP A 242 10.75 -7.44 2.64
N PRO A 243 11.37 -8.22 3.52
CA PRO A 243 10.68 -9.33 4.20
C PRO A 243 9.56 -8.89 5.13
N HIS A 244 9.67 -7.73 5.77
CA HIS A 244 8.66 -7.16 6.66
C HIS A 244 7.35 -6.90 5.90
N ASP A 245 7.44 -6.19 4.78
CA ASP A 245 6.29 -5.89 3.95
C ASP A 245 5.72 -7.15 3.27
N LEU A 246 6.57 -8.12 2.94
CA LEU A 246 6.09 -9.41 2.43
C LEU A 246 5.24 -10.15 3.46
N TRP A 247 5.63 -10.14 4.76
CA TRP A 247 4.82 -10.71 5.83
C TRP A 247 3.42 -10.11 5.84
N HIS A 248 3.31 -8.79 5.93
CA HIS A 248 2.02 -8.10 5.95
C HIS A 248 1.20 -8.37 4.68
N ALA A 249 1.86 -8.39 3.52
CA ALA A 249 1.21 -8.71 2.26
C ALA A 249 0.59 -10.11 2.29
N ARG A 250 1.33 -11.13 2.73
CA ARG A 250 0.85 -12.52 2.81
C ARG A 250 -0.25 -12.68 3.85
N LEU A 251 -0.07 -12.13 5.05
CA LEU A 251 -1.08 -12.16 6.11
C LEU A 251 -2.41 -11.55 5.64
N SER A 252 -2.36 -10.39 4.98
CA SER A 252 -3.57 -9.68 4.51
C SER A 252 -4.38 -10.45 3.46
N MET A 253 -3.83 -11.51 2.87
CA MET A 253 -4.52 -12.34 1.88
C MET A 253 -5.36 -13.46 2.54
N VAL A 254 -5.10 -13.78 3.79
CA VAL A 254 -5.74 -14.87 4.53
C VAL A 254 -6.62 -14.38 5.67
N ILE A 255 -6.33 -13.21 6.22
CA ILE A 255 -7.09 -12.62 7.32
C ILE A 255 -7.27 -11.11 7.12
N SER A 256 -8.43 -10.59 7.54
CA SER A 256 -8.66 -9.15 7.53
C SER A 256 -7.82 -8.46 8.61
N ARG A 257 -7.20 -7.33 8.29
CA ARG A 257 -6.47 -6.49 9.25
C ARG A 257 -7.30 -6.10 10.48
N ARG A 258 -8.63 -6.08 10.37
CA ARG A 258 -9.55 -5.80 11.49
C ARG A 258 -9.72 -6.98 12.43
N ALA A 259 -9.25 -8.15 12.07
CA ALA A 259 -9.33 -9.36 12.88
C ALA A 259 -8.03 -9.67 13.63
N VAL A 260 -6.93 -8.97 13.34
CA VAL A 260 -5.63 -9.17 13.97
C VAL A 260 -5.34 -8.11 15.03
N ASP A 261 -4.55 -8.47 16.05
CA ASP A 261 -3.90 -7.49 16.92
C ASP A 261 -2.70 -6.89 16.20
N HIS A 262 -2.71 -5.58 16.04
CA HIS A 262 -1.68 -4.86 15.28
C HIS A 262 -0.28 -5.02 15.89
N SER A 263 -0.15 -4.99 17.22
CA SER A 263 1.16 -5.13 17.85
C SER A 263 1.73 -6.55 17.68
N VAL A 264 0.86 -7.58 17.67
CA VAL A 264 1.28 -8.96 17.41
C VAL A 264 1.66 -9.14 15.94
N ASP A 265 0.91 -8.56 15.00
CA ASP A 265 1.23 -8.56 13.56
C ASP A 265 2.61 -7.93 13.31
N GLU A 266 2.85 -6.74 13.84
CA GLU A 266 4.14 -6.06 13.75
C GLU A 266 5.28 -6.85 14.44
N GLY A 267 4.99 -7.51 15.57
CA GLY A 267 5.92 -8.40 16.23
C GLY A 267 6.33 -9.59 15.37
N CYS A 268 5.38 -10.19 14.66
CA CYS A 268 5.66 -11.22 13.66
C CYS A 268 6.52 -10.67 12.50
N ALA A 269 6.18 -9.47 12.00
CA ALA A 269 6.94 -8.84 10.94
C ALA A 269 8.39 -8.56 11.36
N TYR A 270 8.62 -8.08 12.59
CA TYR A 270 9.97 -7.88 13.15
C TYR A 270 10.73 -9.20 13.26
N LEU A 271 10.10 -10.23 13.85
CA LEU A 271 10.74 -11.54 14.07
C LEU A 271 11.12 -12.24 12.77
N TYR A 272 10.23 -12.19 11.77
CA TYR A 272 10.40 -12.95 10.54
C TYR A 272 11.10 -12.16 9.44
N GLY A 273 10.90 -10.84 9.41
CA GLY A 273 11.35 -9.98 8.32
C GLY A 273 12.29 -8.84 8.74
N GLY A 274 12.45 -8.59 10.03
CA GLY A 274 13.15 -7.39 10.48
C GLY A 274 12.32 -6.12 10.27
N SER A 275 12.98 -4.98 10.15
CA SER A 275 12.34 -3.69 9.84
C SER A 275 13.36 -2.70 9.32
N TRP A 276 12.99 -1.90 8.30
CA TRP A 276 13.85 -0.87 7.71
C TRP A 276 15.21 -1.39 7.22
N GLY A 277 15.26 -2.64 6.73
CA GLY A 277 16.50 -3.27 6.29
C GLY A 277 17.39 -3.83 7.42
N TYR A 278 17.00 -3.69 8.68
CA TYR A 278 17.67 -4.31 9.81
C TYR A 278 17.07 -5.68 10.13
N THR A 279 17.94 -6.63 10.44
CA THR A 279 17.54 -7.97 10.88
C THR A 279 16.92 -7.93 12.29
N TRP A 280 16.20 -8.98 12.65
CA TRP A 280 15.69 -9.16 14.02
C TRP A 280 16.78 -9.01 15.09
N ASP A 281 17.95 -9.62 14.87
CA ASP A 281 19.06 -9.57 15.84
C ASP A 281 19.60 -8.14 16.04
N GLU A 282 19.68 -7.34 14.98
CA GLU A 282 20.12 -5.93 15.06
C GLU A 282 19.09 -5.07 15.79
N ILE A 283 17.80 -5.29 15.52
CA ILE A 283 16.69 -4.59 16.19
C ILE A 283 16.67 -4.95 17.68
N LEU A 284 16.77 -6.24 18.02
CA LEU A 284 16.77 -6.73 19.38
C LEU A 284 17.98 -6.20 20.18
N LYS A 285 19.15 -6.17 19.55
CA LYS A 285 20.36 -5.58 20.15
C LYS A 285 20.16 -4.10 20.49
N ALA A 286 19.69 -3.30 19.51
CA ALA A 286 19.42 -1.87 19.72
C ALA A 286 18.35 -1.63 20.80
N PHE A 287 17.32 -2.47 20.85
CA PHE A 287 16.30 -2.45 21.89
C PHE A 287 16.88 -2.70 23.28
N LYS A 288 17.71 -3.74 23.45
CA LYS A 288 18.36 -4.05 24.72
C LYS A 288 19.27 -2.92 25.21
N GLU A 289 20.02 -2.31 24.32
CA GLU A 289 20.95 -1.22 24.66
C GLU A 289 20.21 0.06 25.08
N GLN A 290 19.08 0.41 24.47
CA GLN A 290 18.42 1.71 24.66
C GLN A 290 17.19 1.66 25.59
N VAL A 291 16.47 0.55 25.61
CA VAL A 291 15.20 0.42 26.34
C VAL A 291 15.32 -0.58 27.48
N ALA A 292 15.76 -1.79 27.20
CA ALA A 292 15.78 -2.87 28.18
C ALA A 292 16.88 -2.70 29.24
N SER A 293 17.83 -1.77 29.06
CA SER A 293 18.81 -1.41 30.08
C SER A 293 18.21 -0.61 31.26
N ASP A 294 17.02 -0.05 31.12
CA ASP A 294 16.30 0.65 32.19
C ASP A 294 15.51 -0.34 33.04
N SER A 295 16.08 -0.73 34.20
CA SER A 295 15.44 -1.67 35.15
C SER A 295 14.11 -1.18 35.74
N GLY A 296 13.79 0.10 35.57
CA GLY A 296 12.48 0.70 35.95
C GLY A 296 11.39 0.58 34.93
N MET A 297 11.68 0.03 33.76
CA MET A 297 10.72 -0.11 32.66
C MET A 297 9.52 -0.97 33.07
N ASN A 298 8.32 -0.43 32.84
CA ASN A 298 7.05 -1.13 33.06
C ASN A 298 6.42 -1.53 31.74
N TRP A 299 6.43 -2.81 31.41
CA TRP A 299 5.94 -3.35 30.13
C TRP A 299 4.43 -3.27 29.99
N HIS A 300 3.64 -3.19 31.07
CA HIS A 300 2.21 -2.88 31.00
C HIS A 300 1.96 -1.46 30.51
N GLU A 301 2.71 -0.49 31.05
CA GLU A 301 2.60 0.91 30.62
C GLU A 301 3.02 1.09 29.17
N LEU A 302 4.02 0.34 28.75
CA LEU A 302 4.48 0.34 27.36
C LEU A 302 3.38 -0.12 26.38
N LYS A 303 2.59 -1.11 26.78
CA LYS A 303 1.45 -1.59 26.00
C LYS A 303 0.40 -0.49 25.80
N GLU A 304 0.18 0.39 26.76
CA GLU A 304 -0.74 1.52 26.68
C GLU A 304 -0.13 2.78 26.06
N LYS A 305 1.17 3.02 26.32
CA LYS A 305 1.93 4.19 25.86
C LYS A 305 3.21 3.73 25.19
N PRO A 306 3.15 3.41 23.89
CA PRO A 306 4.32 2.88 23.17
C PRO A 306 5.53 3.79 23.30
N GLN A 307 6.68 3.20 23.61
CA GLN A 307 7.99 3.84 23.55
C GLN A 307 8.70 3.41 22.26
N TYR A 308 9.66 4.24 21.87
CA TYR A 308 10.39 4.05 20.64
C TYR A 308 11.90 4.13 20.91
N PHE A 309 12.65 3.43 20.09
CA PHE A 309 14.09 3.43 20.09
C PHE A 309 14.63 3.53 18.67
N GLN A 310 15.93 3.74 18.51
CA GLN A 310 16.57 3.89 17.20
C GLN A 310 17.32 2.61 16.83
N THR A 311 17.17 2.17 15.59
CA THR A 311 18.09 1.23 14.97
C THR A 311 18.66 1.96 13.76
N GLY A 312 19.93 2.34 13.83
CA GLY A 312 20.51 3.29 12.89
C GLY A 312 19.76 4.62 12.89
N GLU A 313 19.28 5.05 11.73
CA GLU A 313 18.51 6.29 11.56
C GLU A 313 16.99 6.08 11.70
N HIS A 314 16.53 4.83 11.87
CA HIS A 314 15.12 4.48 11.86
C HIS A 314 14.55 4.27 13.25
N ARG A 315 13.31 4.71 13.42
CA ARG A 315 12.57 4.62 14.69
C ARG A 315 11.75 3.34 14.73
N ASN A 316 11.98 2.52 15.76
CA ASN A 316 11.29 1.26 16.01
C ASN A 316 10.47 1.30 17.30
N SER A 317 9.42 0.48 17.40
CA SER A 317 8.54 0.40 18.57
C SER A 317 9.01 -0.69 19.52
N ALA A 318 9.17 -0.35 20.81
CA ALA A 318 9.51 -1.30 21.85
C ALA A 318 8.38 -2.33 22.09
N ASP A 319 7.09 -1.95 21.93
CA ASP A 319 5.94 -2.86 22.02
C ASP A 319 6.01 -3.98 20.95
N TYR A 320 6.49 -3.65 19.75
CA TYR A 320 6.63 -4.63 18.67
C TYR A 320 7.76 -5.65 18.97
N VAL A 321 8.85 -5.20 19.57
CA VAL A 321 9.94 -6.10 20.03
C VAL A 321 9.45 -7.04 21.13
N VAL A 322 8.71 -6.53 22.13
CA VAL A 322 8.10 -7.37 23.16
C VAL A 322 7.13 -8.39 22.54
N CYS A 323 6.29 -7.97 21.61
CA CYS A 323 5.42 -8.90 20.89
C CYS A 323 6.20 -9.94 20.07
N ALA A 324 7.32 -9.57 19.44
CA ALA A 324 8.18 -10.50 18.72
C ALA A 324 8.78 -11.58 19.65
N LEU A 325 9.24 -11.20 20.85
CA LEU A 325 9.72 -12.15 21.86
C LEU A 325 8.62 -13.10 22.34
N LEU A 326 7.42 -12.60 22.56
CA LEU A 326 6.25 -13.42 22.93
C LEU A 326 5.87 -14.38 21.80
N VAL A 327 5.86 -13.91 20.55
CA VAL A 327 5.60 -14.75 19.37
C VAL A 327 6.65 -15.85 19.26
N GLN A 328 7.92 -15.54 19.46
CA GLN A 328 9.02 -16.51 19.45
C GLN A 328 8.82 -17.61 20.53
N GLU A 329 8.43 -17.24 21.74
CA GLU A 329 8.15 -18.18 22.82
C GLU A 329 6.90 -19.04 22.54
N ILE A 330 5.85 -18.46 21.99
CA ILE A 330 4.63 -19.16 21.58
C ILE A 330 4.93 -20.15 20.44
N GLU A 331 5.69 -19.71 19.42
CA GLU A 331 6.06 -20.56 18.27
C GLU A 331 6.90 -21.77 18.75
N ALA A 332 7.81 -21.55 19.69
CA ALA A 332 8.63 -22.62 20.27
C ALA A 332 7.80 -23.68 21.02
N LYS A 333 6.73 -23.28 21.71
CA LYS A 333 5.89 -24.18 22.51
C LYS A 333 4.72 -24.82 21.74
N HIS A 334 4.12 -24.07 20.84
CA HIS A 334 2.84 -24.43 20.19
C HIS A 334 2.93 -24.46 18.64
N GLY A 335 4.11 -24.19 18.07
CA GLY A 335 4.25 -24.01 16.64
C GLY A 335 3.50 -22.76 16.14
N PHE A 336 3.39 -22.63 14.83
CA PHE A 336 2.71 -21.47 14.23
C PHE A 336 1.20 -21.44 14.53
N GLU A 337 0.60 -22.57 14.89
CA GLU A 337 -0.83 -22.62 15.28
C GLU A 337 -1.10 -21.74 16.51
N GLY A 338 -0.22 -21.78 17.51
CA GLY A 338 -0.29 -20.86 18.65
C GLY A 338 -0.08 -19.41 18.27
N VAL A 339 0.86 -19.13 17.36
CA VAL A 339 1.06 -17.77 16.82
C VAL A 339 -0.19 -17.27 16.09
N TRP A 340 -0.83 -18.14 15.29
CA TRP A 340 -2.08 -17.83 14.61
C TRP A 340 -3.22 -17.48 15.58
N GLU A 341 -3.33 -18.23 16.66
CA GLU A 341 -4.31 -17.92 17.71
C GLU A 341 -4.02 -16.57 18.38
N PHE A 342 -2.76 -16.22 18.58
CA PHE A 342 -2.35 -14.95 19.18
C PHE A 342 -2.53 -13.76 18.23
N LEU A 343 -2.30 -13.94 16.94
CA LEU A 343 -2.60 -12.95 15.91
C LEU A 343 -4.10 -12.63 15.82
N ASN A 344 -4.94 -13.66 15.90
CA ASN A 344 -6.38 -13.57 15.59
C ASN A 344 -7.25 -13.24 16.81
N ILE A 345 -6.76 -12.42 17.73
CA ILE A 345 -7.52 -11.97 18.91
C ILE A 345 -8.39 -10.74 18.65
N GLY A 346 -8.33 -10.20 17.43
CA GLY A 346 -9.00 -8.97 17.04
C GLY A 346 -8.18 -7.71 17.31
N PRO A 347 -8.70 -6.55 16.92
CA PRO A 347 -7.99 -5.30 17.07
C PRO A 347 -7.77 -4.98 18.55
N ARG A 348 -6.69 -4.24 18.81
CA ARG A 348 -6.36 -3.74 20.14
C ARG A 348 -7.54 -3.01 20.75
N GLU A 349 -7.82 -3.30 22.03
CA GLU A 349 -8.83 -2.66 22.84
C GLU A 349 -8.22 -1.98 24.07
N LYS A 350 -8.94 -1.03 24.67
CA LYS A 350 -8.48 -0.37 25.91
C LYS A 350 -8.31 -1.40 27.04
N GLY A 351 -7.14 -1.38 27.68
CA GLY A 351 -6.80 -2.32 28.75
C GLY A 351 -6.31 -3.68 28.25
N ASN A 352 -6.30 -3.94 26.95
CA ASN A 352 -5.72 -5.13 26.31
C ASN A 352 -6.17 -6.48 26.89
N ALA A 353 -7.43 -6.59 27.36
CA ALA A 353 -7.93 -7.78 28.06
C ALA A 353 -7.78 -9.06 27.22
N LYS A 354 -8.14 -9.01 25.94
CA LYS A 354 -8.02 -10.18 25.03
C LYS A 354 -6.57 -10.60 24.83
N PHE A 355 -5.64 -9.65 24.75
CA PHE A 355 -4.22 -9.91 24.64
C PHE A 355 -3.70 -10.69 25.86
N TYR A 356 -3.97 -10.21 27.08
CA TYR A 356 -3.54 -10.89 28.29
C TYR A 356 -4.24 -12.25 28.49
N GLN A 357 -5.54 -12.34 28.23
CA GLN A 357 -6.26 -13.61 28.30
C GLN A 357 -5.67 -14.67 27.35
N LYS A 358 -5.26 -14.27 26.15
CA LYS A 358 -4.63 -15.18 25.19
C LYS A 358 -3.22 -15.57 25.64
N LEU A 359 -2.43 -14.66 26.21
CA LEU A 359 -1.12 -14.98 26.78
C LEU A 359 -1.24 -15.97 27.94
N GLU A 360 -2.20 -15.80 28.85
CA GLU A 360 -2.45 -16.75 29.93
C GLU A 360 -2.82 -18.13 29.38
N SER A 361 -3.67 -18.19 28.35
CA SER A 361 -4.05 -19.44 27.70
C SER A 361 -2.89 -20.15 27.02
N LEU A 362 -2.00 -19.42 26.32
CA LEU A 362 -0.90 -20.01 25.54
C LEU A 362 0.37 -20.24 26.36
N LEU A 363 0.72 -19.33 27.24
CA LEU A 363 1.99 -19.36 27.95
C LEU A 363 1.83 -19.53 29.47
N GLY A 364 0.62 -19.46 30.01
CA GLY A 364 0.37 -19.47 31.45
C GLY A 364 0.80 -18.18 32.15
N ILE A 365 0.91 -17.07 31.40
CA ILE A 365 1.37 -15.77 31.94
C ILE A 365 0.16 -14.97 32.37
N SER A 366 -0.06 -14.82 33.67
CA SER A 366 -1.11 -13.95 34.20
C SER A 366 -0.76 -12.46 33.95
N VAL A 367 -1.76 -11.59 34.09
CA VAL A 367 -1.54 -10.13 33.96
C VAL A 367 -0.49 -9.66 34.97
N GLU A 368 -0.54 -10.17 36.20
CA GLU A 368 0.37 -9.82 37.28
C GLU A 368 1.82 -10.25 37.00
N GLU A 369 2.01 -11.38 36.32
CA GLU A 369 3.32 -11.95 35.97
C GLU A 369 3.91 -11.37 34.70
N TYR A 370 3.10 -10.70 33.87
CA TYR A 370 3.49 -10.22 32.54
C TYR A 370 4.78 -9.41 32.54
N ASN A 371 4.91 -8.43 33.45
CA ASN A 371 6.09 -7.59 33.54
C ASN A 371 7.37 -8.38 33.83
N ALA A 372 7.30 -9.32 34.78
CA ALA A 372 8.43 -10.18 35.14
C ALA A 372 8.81 -11.13 33.99
N LYS A 373 7.79 -11.69 33.33
CA LYS A 373 8.03 -12.63 32.22
C LYS A 373 8.62 -11.95 30.99
N VAL A 374 8.22 -10.73 30.67
CA VAL A 374 8.85 -9.97 29.60
C VAL A 374 10.33 -9.70 29.90
N TRP A 375 10.67 -9.36 31.14
CA TRP A 375 12.06 -9.23 31.55
C TRP A 375 12.85 -10.53 31.38
N GLU A 376 12.28 -11.67 31.82
CA GLU A 376 12.88 -12.99 31.60
C GLU A 376 13.16 -13.29 30.13
N LEU A 377 12.19 -12.98 29.25
CA LEU A 377 12.36 -13.17 27.80
C LEU A 377 13.46 -12.28 27.21
N ILE A 378 13.55 -11.04 27.67
CA ILE A 378 14.61 -10.11 27.24
C ILE A 378 15.99 -10.58 27.69
N GLU A 379 16.12 -11.08 28.91
CA GLU A 379 17.38 -11.57 29.44
C GLU A 379 17.88 -12.83 28.73
N ASN A 380 16.95 -13.72 28.34
CA ASN A 380 17.25 -15.01 27.72
C ASN A 380 17.38 -14.95 26.16
N SER A 381 17.07 -13.83 25.55
CA SER A 381 17.08 -13.65 24.08
C SER A 381 18.44 -13.25 23.51
#